data_d49e4137c9d8c3f3ced6c8d8ec1d7370
#
_entry.id   d49e4137c9d8c3f3ced6c8d8ec1d7370
#
_cell.length_a   1.000
_cell.length_b   1.000
_cell.length_c   1.000
_cell.angle_alpha   90.00
_cell.angle_beta   90.00
_cell.angle_gamma   90.00
#
_symmetry.space_group_name_H-M   'P 1'
#
loop_
_entity.id
_entity.type
_entity.pdbx_description
1 polymer ?
#
loop_
_entity_poly.entity_id
_entity_poly.type
_entity_poly.pdbx_seq_one_letter_code
_entity_poly.pdbx_strand_id
1 'polypeptide(L)'
;TVLGTDQDVKVKSNYVLSGYRLQAFDFSMNAGSVDLNATGKREGNGLKIRVSSVSGTNDISFPLESEPLVSPLLYRWLSERNPKVGKTYEVTLFDPTSVLTGASASSLKATLSVEVEEKIKIPLGVFKTYRVKMTFAGSQTTAWVTKKGETIKEISPLGLLAIRESKDRVLGETLASLDIIEKTAISSDVPLKNARGLKLLRVRVQGIGSTEGLDLGDNNRQFYKDGLIEVRVGDLSKVNSYSIPYSNEEYRSYIEPSGLIQSGNPKMIEKAKEIVEGERDSLKAARKINDWVYRNLEKAPTVSLPNALDVLETRKGDCNEHATLFAA
;
A
#
# COMPACT_ATOMS: atom_id res chain seq x y z
N THR A 1 11.21 2.72 14.04
CA THR A 1 12.00 1.58 13.57
C THR A 1 11.11 0.55 12.85
N VAL A 2 11.71 -0.31 12.05
CA VAL A 2 11.08 -1.50 11.48
C VAL A 2 11.97 -2.68 11.84
N LEU A 3 11.44 -3.65 12.58
CA LEU A 3 12.18 -4.81 13.09
C LEU A 3 13.49 -4.41 13.81
N GLY A 4 13.44 -3.38 14.66
CA GLY A 4 14.58 -2.87 15.40
C GLY A 4 15.58 -2.03 14.60
N THR A 5 15.36 -1.81 13.30
CA THR A 5 16.22 -0.99 12.45
C THR A 5 15.62 0.39 12.24
N ASP A 6 16.41 1.44 12.49
CA ASP A 6 15.98 2.81 12.23
C ASP A 6 15.88 3.07 10.72
N GLN A 7 14.74 3.62 10.31
CA GLN A 7 14.47 4.01 8.94
C GLN A 7 14.21 5.52 8.88
N ASP A 8 15.04 6.24 8.13
CA ASP A 8 14.80 7.66 7.81
C ASP A 8 14.12 7.73 6.45
N VAL A 9 12.83 8.09 6.46
CA VAL A 9 12.02 8.21 5.25
C VAL A 9 11.62 9.66 5.06
N LYS A 10 12.05 10.25 3.95
CA LYS A 10 11.69 11.60 3.54
C LYS A 10 10.77 11.55 2.35
N VAL A 11 9.54 12.05 2.52
CA VAL A 11 8.56 12.17 1.44
C VAL A 11 8.23 13.64 1.22
N LYS A 12 8.26 14.07 -0.04
CA LYS A 12 7.89 15.42 -0.43
C LYS A 12 6.96 15.35 -1.65
N SER A 13 5.85 16.09 -1.58
CA SER A 13 4.90 16.23 -2.68
C SER A 13 4.58 17.70 -2.89
N ASN A 14 4.66 18.15 -4.13
CA ASN A 14 4.21 19.47 -4.55
C ASN A 14 3.12 19.30 -5.61
N TYR A 15 2.10 20.13 -5.56
CA TYR A 15 0.98 20.08 -6.52
C TYR A 15 0.75 21.45 -7.12
N VAL A 16 0.57 21.51 -8.44
CA VAL A 16 0.10 22.68 -9.15
C VAL A 16 -1.38 22.48 -9.45
N LEU A 17 -2.21 23.40 -8.95
CA LEU A 17 -3.65 23.28 -9.00
C LEU A 17 -4.29 24.50 -9.68
N SER A 18 -5.41 24.30 -10.39
CA SER A 18 -6.34 25.35 -10.81
C SER A 18 -7.67 25.09 -10.07
N GLY A 19 -7.93 25.84 -9.00
CA GLY A 19 -8.95 25.49 -8.02
C GLY A 19 -8.61 24.14 -7.37
N TYR A 20 -9.48 23.15 -7.51
CA TYR A 20 -9.24 21.77 -7.08
C TYR A 20 -8.64 20.87 -8.18
N ARG A 21 -8.54 21.37 -9.41
CA ARG A 21 -8.10 20.60 -10.57
C ARG A 21 -6.59 20.46 -10.61
N LEU A 22 -6.11 19.20 -10.58
CA LEU A 22 -4.68 18.88 -10.66
C LEU A 22 -4.15 19.19 -12.07
N GLN A 23 -3.10 20.03 -12.16
CA GLN A 23 -2.39 20.38 -13.40
C GLN A 23 -1.04 19.68 -13.50
N ALA A 24 -0.30 19.67 -12.40
CA ALA A 24 1.00 18.99 -12.33
C ALA A 24 1.31 18.60 -10.88
N PHE A 25 2.23 17.67 -10.71
CA PHE A 25 2.80 17.34 -9.42
C PHE A 25 4.27 16.94 -9.52
N ASP A 26 5.00 17.15 -8.43
CA ASP A 26 6.30 16.57 -8.17
C ASP A 26 6.22 15.76 -6.88
N PHE A 27 6.72 14.54 -6.92
CA PHE A 27 6.80 13.63 -5.77
C PHE A 27 8.22 13.14 -5.64
N SER A 28 8.74 13.10 -4.43
CA SER A 28 10.00 12.44 -4.12
C SER A 28 9.88 11.64 -2.82
N MET A 29 10.45 10.46 -2.80
CA MET A 29 10.62 9.62 -1.63
C MET A 29 12.06 9.15 -1.55
N ASN A 30 12.71 9.47 -0.44
CA ASN A 30 14.03 8.96 -0.09
C ASN A 30 13.90 8.10 1.16
N ALA A 31 14.37 6.87 1.06
CA ALA A 31 14.36 5.92 2.15
C ALA A 31 15.66 5.09 2.12
N GLY A 32 16.68 5.60 2.78
CA GLY A 32 18.01 4.95 2.78
C GLY A 32 18.64 4.89 1.39
N SER A 33 18.70 3.70 0.79
CA SER A 33 19.26 3.48 -0.55
C SER A 33 18.26 3.64 -1.68
N VAL A 34 17.01 3.93 -1.37
CA VAL A 34 15.93 4.07 -2.36
C VAL A 34 15.60 5.52 -2.58
N ASP A 35 15.85 5.99 -3.81
CA ASP A 35 15.43 7.29 -4.31
C ASP A 35 14.40 7.10 -5.40
N LEU A 36 13.17 7.52 -5.14
CA LEU A 36 12.08 7.50 -6.10
C LEU A 36 11.59 8.93 -6.34
N ASN A 37 11.62 9.36 -7.59
CA ASN A 37 11.09 10.64 -8.02
C ASN A 37 10.02 10.44 -9.07
N ALA A 38 8.92 11.16 -8.98
CA ALA A 38 7.88 11.16 -9.99
C ALA A 38 7.43 12.58 -10.30
N THR A 39 7.33 12.92 -11.56
CA THR A 39 6.76 14.18 -12.04
C THR A 39 5.58 13.88 -12.93
N GLY A 40 4.46 14.52 -12.69
CA GLY A 40 3.26 14.35 -13.50
C GLY A 40 2.74 15.66 -14.04
N LYS A 41 2.26 15.64 -15.27
CA LYS A 41 1.64 16.79 -15.92
C LYS A 41 0.35 16.36 -16.61
N ARG A 42 -0.65 17.21 -16.54
CA ARG A 42 -1.91 16.97 -17.24
C ARG A 42 -1.71 17.07 -18.75
N GLU A 43 -2.18 16.05 -19.47
CA GLU A 43 -2.31 16.04 -20.92
C GLU A 43 -3.72 15.55 -21.28
N GLY A 44 -4.56 16.44 -21.79
CA GLY A 44 -5.96 16.12 -22.10
C GLY A 44 -6.74 15.63 -20.87
N ASN A 45 -7.28 14.43 -20.99
CA ASN A 45 -8.05 13.77 -19.92
C ASN A 45 -7.20 12.81 -19.06
N GLY A 46 -5.89 12.96 -19.05
CA GLY A 46 -5.01 12.09 -18.26
C GLY A 46 -3.84 12.85 -17.67
N LEU A 47 -2.98 12.08 -17.00
CA LEU A 47 -1.68 12.52 -16.51
C LEU A 47 -0.60 11.75 -17.26
N LYS A 48 0.40 12.47 -17.77
CA LYS A 48 1.66 11.88 -18.18
C LYS A 48 2.62 11.97 -17.02
N ILE A 49 3.10 10.83 -16.57
CA ILE A 49 3.89 10.71 -15.36
C ILE A 49 5.25 10.12 -15.73
N ARG A 50 6.31 10.81 -15.35
CA ARG A 50 7.68 10.35 -15.47
C ARG A 50 8.17 9.90 -14.11
N VAL A 51 8.55 8.64 -13.99
CA VAL A 51 9.11 8.04 -12.78
C VAL A 51 10.59 7.81 -12.99
N SER A 52 11.40 8.31 -12.09
CA SER A 52 12.87 8.10 -12.08
C SER A 52 13.27 7.40 -10.80
N SER A 53 14.08 6.37 -10.93
CA SER A 53 14.61 5.55 -9.85
C SER A 53 16.07 5.20 -10.11
N VAL A 54 16.68 4.40 -9.25
CA VAL A 54 18.06 3.92 -9.42
C VAL A 54 18.26 3.17 -10.73
N SER A 55 17.26 2.39 -11.17
CA SER A 55 17.31 1.61 -12.42
C SER A 55 17.06 2.43 -13.70
N GLY A 56 16.68 3.70 -13.57
CA GLY A 56 16.43 4.58 -14.72
C GLY A 56 15.11 5.33 -14.68
N THR A 57 14.62 5.70 -15.84
CA THR A 57 13.40 6.51 -16.00
C THR A 57 12.36 5.76 -16.82
N ASN A 58 11.10 5.83 -16.40
CA ASN A 58 9.95 5.24 -17.07
C ASN A 58 8.82 6.26 -17.20
N ASP A 59 8.12 6.29 -18.34
CA ASP A 59 6.98 7.16 -18.59
C ASP A 59 5.68 6.34 -18.50
N ILE A 60 4.72 6.84 -17.73
CA ILE A 60 3.41 6.23 -17.49
C ILE A 60 2.34 7.19 -17.97
N SER A 61 1.37 6.71 -18.75
CA SER A 61 0.15 7.43 -19.07
C SER A 61 -0.98 6.96 -18.16
N PHE A 62 -1.54 7.86 -17.35
CA PHE A 62 -2.58 7.56 -16.40
C PHE A 62 -3.88 8.27 -16.82
N PRO A 63 -4.90 7.53 -17.31
CA PRO A 63 -6.18 8.11 -17.67
C PRO A 63 -6.94 8.55 -16.42
N LEU A 64 -7.64 9.69 -16.51
CA LEU A 64 -8.49 10.21 -15.45
C LEU A 64 -9.97 10.03 -15.86
N GLU A 65 -10.68 9.16 -15.17
CA GLU A 65 -12.13 8.95 -15.39
C GLU A 65 -12.97 10.09 -14.81
N SER A 66 -12.46 10.75 -13.78
CA SER A 66 -13.07 11.91 -13.14
C SER A 66 -11.99 12.85 -12.63
N GLU A 67 -12.38 14.08 -12.23
CA GLU A 67 -11.42 15.04 -11.67
C GLU A 67 -10.98 14.59 -10.26
N PRO A 68 -9.70 14.23 -10.08
CA PRO A 68 -9.24 13.75 -8.79
C PRO A 68 -8.90 14.91 -7.85
N LEU A 69 -9.23 14.71 -6.59
CA LEU A 69 -8.82 15.57 -5.49
C LEU A 69 -7.48 15.09 -4.90
N VAL A 70 -6.53 15.99 -4.72
CA VAL A 70 -5.28 15.63 -4.03
C VAL A 70 -5.51 15.47 -2.53
N SER A 71 -4.90 14.44 -1.94
CA SER A 71 -5.10 14.06 -0.53
C SER A 71 -5.00 15.22 0.46
N PRO A 72 -4.05 16.18 0.36
CA PRO A 72 -3.95 17.29 1.29
C PRO A 72 -5.15 18.24 1.32
N LEU A 73 -5.96 18.25 0.26
CA LEU A 73 -7.14 19.13 0.15
C LEU A 73 -8.45 18.44 0.54
N LEU A 74 -8.43 17.16 0.88
CA LEU A 74 -9.62 16.33 1.10
C LEU A 74 -10.58 16.94 2.12
N TYR A 75 -10.11 17.26 3.32
CA TYR A 75 -10.96 17.75 4.39
C TYR A 75 -11.34 19.23 4.21
N ARG A 76 -10.54 20.02 3.54
CA ARG A 76 -10.92 21.37 3.11
C ARG A 76 -12.05 21.32 2.09
N TRP A 77 -11.92 20.45 1.07
CA TRP A 77 -12.97 20.20 0.08
C TRP A 77 -14.29 19.75 0.74
N LEU A 78 -14.22 18.87 1.75
CA LEU A 78 -15.39 18.45 2.50
C LEU A 78 -16.00 19.61 3.28
N SER A 79 -15.20 20.42 3.98
CA SER A 79 -15.66 21.53 4.82
C SER A 79 -16.39 22.62 4.03
N GLU A 80 -15.93 22.93 2.82
CA GLU A 80 -16.57 23.91 1.92
C GLU A 80 -17.96 23.46 1.42
N ARG A 81 -18.30 22.17 1.58
CA ARG A 81 -19.60 21.58 1.23
C ARG A 81 -20.59 21.49 2.40
N ASN A 82 -20.29 22.20 3.50
CA ASN A 82 -21.12 22.19 4.72
C ASN A 82 -21.51 20.76 5.14
N PRO A 83 -20.57 19.95 5.56
CA PRO A 83 -20.80 18.55 5.86
C PRO A 83 -21.87 18.37 6.94
N LYS A 84 -22.75 17.39 6.76
CA LYS A 84 -23.83 17.05 7.68
C LYS A 84 -23.57 15.69 8.31
N VAL A 85 -23.79 15.60 9.62
CA VAL A 85 -23.73 14.33 10.37
C VAL A 85 -24.69 13.31 9.76
N GLY A 86 -24.26 12.07 9.63
CA GLY A 86 -24.99 10.97 9.00
C GLY A 86 -24.93 10.94 7.47
N LYS A 87 -24.19 11.86 6.82
CA LYS A 87 -24.01 11.87 5.37
C LYS A 87 -22.67 11.30 4.95
N THR A 88 -22.69 10.65 3.78
CA THR A 88 -21.51 10.12 3.08
C THR A 88 -21.29 10.90 1.80
N TYR A 89 -20.04 11.17 1.50
CA TYR A 89 -19.56 11.91 0.32
C TYR A 89 -18.58 11.03 -0.43
N GLU A 90 -18.73 10.92 -1.75
CA GLU A 90 -17.80 10.21 -2.62
C GLU A 90 -16.87 11.19 -3.31
N VAL A 91 -15.62 10.80 -3.48
CA VAL A 91 -14.58 11.57 -4.14
C VAL A 91 -13.57 10.65 -4.81
N THR A 92 -13.04 11.07 -5.95
CA THR A 92 -11.86 10.43 -6.52
C THR A 92 -10.63 11.07 -5.88
N LEU A 93 -9.80 10.27 -5.23
CA LEU A 93 -8.64 10.73 -4.48
C LEU A 93 -7.37 10.44 -5.27
N PHE A 94 -6.54 11.45 -5.51
CA PHE A 94 -5.23 11.28 -6.14
C PHE A 94 -4.13 11.28 -5.08
N ASP A 95 -3.37 10.21 -5.10
CA ASP A 95 -2.12 10.10 -4.38
C ASP A 95 -1.04 9.55 -5.33
N PRO A 96 0.13 10.20 -5.46
CA PRO A 96 1.18 9.74 -6.36
C PRO A 96 1.60 8.30 -6.09
N THR A 97 1.65 7.86 -4.82
CA THR A 97 2.04 6.51 -4.45
C THR A 97 1.07 5.45 -4.98
N SER A 98 -0.24 5.74 -4.96
CA SER A 98 -1.26 4.84 -5.50
C SER A 98 -1.07 4.58 -6.99
N VAL A 99 -0.75 5.62 -7.76
CA VAL A 99 -0.48 5.49 -9.20
C VAL A 99 0.79 4.69 -9.46
N LEU A 100 1.85 4.97 -8.70
CA LEU A 100 3.13 4.28 -8.81
C LEU A 100 3.01 2.79 -8.46
N THR A 101 2.14 2.43 -7.53
CA THR A 101 1.84 1.03 -7.17
C THR A 101 0.88 0.33 -8.13
N GLY A 102 0.53 0.97 -9.25
CA GLY A 102 -0.31 0.35 -10.29
C GLY A 102 -1.81 0.43 -10.04
N ALA A 103 -2.26 1.36 -9.18
CA ALA A 103 -3.68 1.60 -9.00
C ALA A 103 -4.35 2.03 -10.32
N SER A 104 -5.52 1.47 -10.63
CA SER A 104 -6.36 1.93 -11.74
C SER A 104 -7.13 3.21 -11.36
N ALA A 105 -7.60 3.96 -12.35
CA ALA A 105 -8.43 5.16 -12.08
C ALA A 105 -9.68 4.84 -11.24
N SER A 106 -10.28 3.67 -11.40
CA SER A 106 -11.44 3.21 -10.63
C SER A 106 -11.11 2.91 -9.17
N SER A 107 -9.87 2.50 -8.85
CA SER A 107 -9.44 2.22 -7.47
C SER A 107 -9.14 3.47 -6.65
N LEU A 108 -9.16 4.65 -7.26
CA LEU A 108 -8.96 5.93 -6.58
C LEU A 108 -10.23 6.48 -5.90
N LYS A 109 -11.34 5.76 -5.92
CA LYS A 109 -12.58 6.18 -5.25
C LYS A 109 -12.44 6.08 -3.72
N ALA A 110 -12.78 7.16 -3.04
CA ALA A 110 -12.83 7.23 -1.58
C ALA A 110 -14.24 7.65 -1.12
N THR A 111 -14.65 7.18 0.05
CA THR A 111 -15.87 7.60 0.72
C THR A 111 -15.55 8.28 2.04
N LEU A 112 -16.25 9.37 2.33
CA LEU A 112 -16.13 10.15 3.56
C LEU A 112 -17.45 10.13 4.29
N SER A 113 -17.55 9.43 5.40
CA SER A 113 -18.74 9.39 6.24
C SER A 113 -18.58 10.32 7.43
N VAL A 114 -19.46 11.31 7.56
CA VAL A 114 -19.48 12.25 8.70
C VAL A 114 -20.32 11.63 9.82
N GLU A 115 -19.65 11.11 10.86
CA GLU A 115 -20.31 10.31 11.88
C GLU A 115 -20.96 11.14 12.97
N VAL A 116 -20.22 12.12 13.52
CA VAL A 116 -20.67 12.92 14.66
C VAL A 116 -19.96 14.27 14.71
N GLU A 117 -20.59 15.29 15.27
CA GLU A 117 -19.96 16.55 15.67
C GLU A 117 -19.66 16.48 17.17
N GLU A 118 -18.40 16.60 17.55
CA GLU A 118 -17.95 16.45 18.94
C GLU A 118 -16.79 17.40 19.28
N LYS A 119 -16.58 17.62 20.57
CA LYS A 119 -15.40 18.33 21.08
C LYS A 119 -14.35 17.33 21.48
N ILE A 120 -13.13 17.50 20.98
CA ILE A 120 -11.98 16.71 21.40
C ILE A 120 -10.94 17.58 22.07
N LYS A 121 -10.22 17.01 23.04
CA LYS A 121 -9.11 17.66 23.75
C LYS A 121 -7.80 17.07 23.28
N ILE A 122 -6.87 17.91 22.89
CA ILE A 122 -5.48 17.58 22.57
C ILE A 122 -4.56 18.51 23.36
N PRO A 123 -3.23 18.33 23.37
CA PRO A 123 -2.30 19.23 24.08
C PRO A 123 -2.45 20.71 23.69
N LEU A 124 -2.79 21.02 22.44
CA LEU A 124 -3.00 22.39 21.96
C LEU A 124 -4.33 23.02 22.41
N GLY A 125 -5.22 22.27 23.06
CA GLY A 125 -6.50 22.78 23.52
C GLY A 125 -7.72 21.91 23.17
N VAL A 126 -8.91 22.54 23.22
CA VAL A 126 -10.20 21.89 22.92
C VAL A 126 -10.70 22.40 21.58
N PHE A 127 -11.04 21.46 20.69
CA PHE A 127 -11.48 21.75 19.34
C PHE A 127 -12.87 21.16 19.08
N LYS A 128 -13.72 21.93 18.43
CA LYS A 128 -14.99 21.45 17.90
C LYS A 128 -14.75 20.86 16.52
N THR A 129 -15.06 19.58 16.35
CA THR A 129 -14.70 18.80 15.15
C THR A 129 -15.85 17.95 14.68
N TYR A 130 -15.84 17.58 13.41
CA TYR A 130 -16.53 16.43 12.86
C TYR A 130 -15.60 15.22 12.93
N ARG A 131 -16.10 14.07 13.40
CA ARG A 131 -15.45 12.79 13.20
C ARG A 131 -15.83 12.27 11.83
N VAL A 132 -14.84 12.14 10.97
CA VAL A 132 -14.98 11.71 9.58
C VAL A 132 -14.27 10.39 9.40
N LYS A 133 -14.99 9.40 8.91
CA LYS A 133 -14.43 8.09 8.52
C LYS A 133 -14.21 8.10 7.03
N MET A 134 -12.97 7.95 6.62
CA MET A 134 -12.57 7.78 5.22
C MET A 134 -12.33 6.31 4.92
N THR A 135 -12.93 5.81 3.86
CA THR A 135 -12.62 4.49 3.29
C THR A 135 -11.99 4.68 1.92
N PHE A 136 -10.79 4.17 1.74
CA PHE A 136 -10.02 4.24 0.51
C PHE A 136 -9.22 2.95 0.30
N ALA A 137 -9.32 2.34 -0.88
CA ALA A 137 -8.64 1.08 -1.22
C ALA A 137 -8.80 -0.03 -0.16
N GLY A 138 -10.01 -0.19 0.39
CA GLY A 138 -10.32 -1.17 1.45
C GLY A 138 -9.82 -0.83 2.84
N SER A 139 -9.05 0.25 2.99
CA SER A 139 -8.52 0.72 4.27
C SER A 139 -9.38 1.84 4.86
N GLN A 140 -9.41 1.95 6.18
CA GLN A 140 -10.19 2.96 6.89
C GLN A 140 -9.30 3.87 7.74
N THR A 141 -9.50 5.17 7.59
CA THR A 141 -8.89 6.23 8.41
C THR A 141 -9.99 6.98 9.14
N THR A 142 -9.80 7.31 10.41
CA THR A 142 -10.71 8.15 11.16
C THR A 142 -10.03 9.46 11.50
N ALA A 143 -10.62 10.58 11.07
CA ALA A 143 -10.09 11.92 11.30
C ALA A 143 -11.08 12.80 12.06
N TRP A 144 -10.56 13.68 12.93
CA TRP A 144 -11.28 14.74 13.59
C TRP A 144 -10.94 16.07 12.94
N VAL A 145 -11.90 16.64 12.24
CA VAL A 145 -11.72 17.76 11.32
C VAL A 145 -12.52 18.96 11.77
N THR A 146 -11.93 20.15 11.81
CA THR A 146 -12.65 21.39 12.14
C THR A 146 -13.59 21.81 11.00
N LYS A 147 -14.49 22.77 11.28
CA LYS A 147 -15.34 23.41 10.25
C LYS A 147 -14.54 24.11 9.13
N LYS A 148 -13.24 24.34 9.33
CA LYS A 148 -12.33 24.93 8.33
C LYS A 148 -11.58 23.86 7.52
N GLY A 149 -11.81 22.56 7.80
CA GLY A 149 -11.11 21.47 7.13
C GLY A 149 -9.73 21.18 7.69
N GLU A 150 -9.41 21.66 8.90
CA GLU A 150 -8.14 21.37 9.56
C GLU A 150 -8.22 20.04 10.32
N THR A 151 -7.31 19.12 10.08
CA THR A 151 -7.21 17.87 10.83
C THR A 151 -6.58 18.14 12.19
N ILE A 152 -7.27 17.76 13.26
CA ILE A 152 -6.82 17.92 14.65
C ILE A 152 -6.25 16.61 15.19
N LYS A 153 -6.86 15.50 14.80
CA LYS A 153 -6.46 14.13 15.19
C LYS A 153 -6.79 13.18 14.06
N GLU A 154 -5.97 12.17 13.87
CA GLU A 154 -6.21 11.11 12.90
C GLU A 154 -5.75 9.76 13.44
N ILE A 155 -6.49 8.71 13.12
CA ILE A 155 -6.12 7.32 13.38
C ILE A 155 -6.02 6.62 12.03
N SER A 156 -4.82 6.12 11.72
CA SER A 156 -4.53 5.39 10.49
C SER A 156 -5.15 3.98 10.52
N PRO A 157 -5.22 3.27 9.37
CA PRO A 157 -5.65 1.86 9.31
C PRO A 157 -4.84 0.93 10.22
N LEU A 158 -3.57 1.26 10.46
CA LEU A 158 -2.67 0.51 11.36
C LEU A 158 -2.82 0.90 12.83
N GLY A 159 -3.80 1.74 13.19
CA GLY A 159 -4.01 2.23 14.56
C GLY A 159 -2.99 3.28 15.01
N LEU A 160 -2.15 3.79 14.11
CA LEU A 160 -1.22 4.88 14.45
C LEU A 160 -2.00 6.17 14.65
N LEU A 161 -1.72 6.85 15.76
CA LEU A 161 -2.36 8.09 16.15
C LEU A 161 -1.51 9.28 15.75
N ALA A 162 -2.04 10.16 14.89
CA ALA A 162 -1.50 11.47 14.60
C ALA A 162 -2.31 12.54 15.34
N ILE A 163 -1.63 13.47 16.01
CA ILE A 163 -2.24 14.59 16.74
C ILE A 163 -1.58 15.88 16.29
N ARG A 164 -2.37 16.95 16.09
CA ARG A 164 -1.86 18.27 15.78
C ARG A 164 -1.06 18.82 16.95
N GLU A 165 0.16 19.26 16.68
CA GLU A 165 1.07 19.86 17.65
C GLU A 165 1.63 21.20 17.16
N SER A 166 2.27 21.96 18.05
CA SER A 166 3.02 23.16 17.68
C SER A 166 4.29 22.80 16.90
N LYS A 167 4.70 23.70 16.01
CA LYS A 167 5.93 23.50 15.21
C LYS A 167 7.15 23.28 16.11
N ASP A 168 7.29 24.09 17.18
CA ASP A 168 8.45 24.04 18.07
C ASP A 168 8.52 22.70 18.80
N ARG A 169 7.39 22.15 19.21
CA ARG A 169 7.34 20.84 19.86
C ARG A 169 7.73 19.72 18.89
N VAL A 170 7.14 19.70 17.69
CA VAL A 170 7.45 18.67 16.70
C VAL A 170 8.91 18.68 16.28
N LEU A 171 9.52 19.86 16.15
CA LEU A 171 10.92 19.98 15.74
C LEU A 171 11.93 19.82 16.90
N GLY A 172 11.49 19.99 18.15
CA GLY A 172 12.32 19.91 19.34
C GLY A 172 12.32 18.55 20.04
N GLU A 173 11.36 17.68 19.76
CA GLU A 173 11.30 16.33 20.35
C GLU A 173 12.18 15.35 19.58
N THR A 174 13.07 14.66 20.31
CA THR A 174 13.65 13.41 19.81
C THR A 174 12.56 12.36 19.83
N LEU A 175 12.09 11.96 18.68
CA LEU A 175 11.05 10.92 18.55
C LEU A 175 11.57 9.63 19.19
N ALA A 176 10.82 9.10 20.15
CA ALA A 176 11.09 7.77 20.67
C ALA A 176 11.00 6.76 19.52
N SER A 177 12.01 5.90 19.43
CA SER A 177 12.01 4.82 18.46
C SER A 177 10.81 3.90 18.72
N LEU A 178 9.84 3.91 17.82
CA LEU A 178 8.67 3.03 17.87
C LEU A 178 8.81 1.97 16.79
N ASP A 179 8.85 0.70 17.18
CA ASP A 179 8.79 -0.38 16.20
C ASP A 179 7.34 -0.57 15.72
N ILE A 180 7.10 -0.28 14.46
CA ILE A 180 5.76 -0.33 13.85
C ILE A 180 5.24 -1.78 13.85
N ILE A 181 6.10 -2.76 13.62
CA ILE A 181 5.71 -4.18 13.58
C ILE A 181 5.28 -4.64 14.98
N GLU A 182 6.06 -4.33 16.02
CA GLU A 182 5.67 -4.65 17.40
C GLU A 182 4.37 -3.96 17.81
N LYS A 183 4.19 -2.69 17.41
CA LYS A 183 3.00 -1.91 17.77
C LYS A 183 1.73 -2.40 17.09
N THR A 184 1.83 -2.92 15.89
CA THR A 184 0.68 -3.40 15.09
C THR A 184 0.46 -4.91 15.20
N ALA A 185 1.42 -5.63 15.76
CA ALA A 185 1.30 -7.07 15.96
C ALA A 185 0.16 -7.43 16.94
N ILE A 186 -0.63 -8.42 16.56
CA ILE A 186 -1.65 -9.00 17.43
C ILE A 186 -0.99 -10.12 18.22
N SER A 187 -0.99 -9.99 19.54
CA SER A 187 -0.43 -11.00 20.42
C SER A 187 -1.25 -12.29 20.38
N SER A 188 -0.57 -13.42 20.27
CA SER A 188 -1.21 -14.74 20.44
C SER A 188 -1.42 -15.01 21.93
N ASP A 189 -2.55 -15.61 22.28
CA ASP A 189 -2.86 -16.07 23.63
C ASP A 189 -2.04 -17.32 24.06
N VAL A 190 -1.45 -17.99 23.07
CA VAL A 190 -0.56 -19.12 23.28
C VAL A 190 0.74 -18.98 22.48
N PRO A 191 1.90 -19.40 23.02
CA PRO A 191 3.13 -19.36 22.27
C PRO A 191 3.12 -20.40 21.16
N LEU A 192 3.34 -19.96 19.91
CA LEU A 192 3.43 -20.83 18.74
C LEU A 192 4.84 -21.44 18.65
N LYS A 193 5.03 -22.61 19.27
CA LYS A 193 6.28 -23.36 19.13
C LYS A 193 6.42 -23.86 17.69
N ASN A 194 7.58 -23.62 17.06
CA ASN A 194 7.87 -24.03 15.69
C ASN A 194 6.81 -23.56 14.64
N ALA A 195 6.52 -22.25 14.62
CA ALA A 195 5.51 -21.67 13.72
C ALA A 195 5.71 -22.06 12.24
N ARG A 196 6.96 -22.21 11.77
CA ARG A 196 7.29 -22.64 10.39
C ARG A 196 6.92 -24.09 10.09
N GLY A 197 6.80 -24.93 11.09
CA GLY A 197 6.43 -26.35 10.94
C GLY A 197 4.92 -26.62 11.06
N LEU A 198 4.11 -25.60 11.31
CA LEU A 198 2.67 -25.74 11.45
C LEU A 198 2.03 -26.21 10.12
N LYS A 199 1.21 -27.24 10.20
CA LYS A 199 0.40 -27.72 9.07
C LYS A 199 -1.05 -27.22 9.15
N LEU A 200 -1.48 -26.85 10.36
CA LEU A 200 -2.82 -26.38 10.67
C LEU A 200 -2.71 -25.29 11.73
N LEU A 201 -3.37 -24.17 11.49
CA LEU A 201 -3.57 -23.08 12.45
C LEU A 201 -5.06 -22.85 12.62
N ARG A 202 -5.51 -22.75 13.87
CA ARG A 202 -6.87 -22.35 14.22
C ARG A 202 -6.83 -21.08 15.06
N VAL A 203 -7.54 -20.07 14.62
CA VAL A 203 -7.59 -18.77 15.29
C VAL A 203 -9.04 -18.41 15.55
N ARG A 204 -9.37 -18.12 16.80
CA ARG A 204 -10.66 -17.54 17.15
C ARG A 204 -10.57 -16.02 17.08
N VAL A 205 -11.37 -15.42 16.23
CA VAL A 205 -11.44 -13.98 16.08
C VAL A 205 -12.47 -13.41 17.05
N GLN A 206 -12.04 -12.44 17.88
CA GLN A 206 -12.87 -11.76 18.86
C GLN A 206 -12.81 -10.24 18.66
N GLY A 207 -13.81 -9.52 19.16
CA GLY A 207 -13.85 -8.05 19.10
C GLY A 207 -14.24 -7.48 17.75
N ILE A 208 -14.61 -8.29 16.76
CA ILE A 208 -15.20 -7.85 15.52
C ILE A 208 -16.72 -7.76 15.72
N GLY A 209 -17.29 -6.57 15.54
CA GLY A 209 -18.73 -6.33 15.72
C GLY A 209 -19.61 -7.06 14.68
N SER A 210 -19.10 -7.22 13.44
CA SER A 210 -19.73 -7.98 12.38
C SER A 210 -18.64 -8.46 11.40
N THR A 211 -18.83 -9.65 10.87
CA THR A 211 -18.03 -10.20 9.75
C THR A 211 -18.72 -10.01 8.40
N GLU A 212 -19.87 -9.35 8.40
CA GLU A 212 -20.63 -9.04 7.18
C GLU A 212 -19.79 -8.17 6.24
N GLY A 213 -19.66 -8.58 4.98
CA GLY A 213 -18.82 -7.91 3.99
C GLY A 213 -17.32 -8.19 4.08
N LEU A 214 -16.86 -9.02 5.03
CA LEU A 214 -15.49 -9.51 5.05
C LEU A 214 -15.39 -10.81 4.24
N ASP A 215 -14.62 -10.78 3.17
CA ASP A 215 -14.20 -12.01 2.50
C ASP A 215 -13.08 -12.66 3.30
N LEU A 216 -13.44 -13.58 4.17
CA LEU A 216 -12.50 -14.36 4.97
C LEU A 216 -11.98 -15.60 4.22
N GLY A 217 -12.33 -15.71 2.93
CA GLY A 217 -11.83 -16.73 2.02
C GLY A 217 -12.24 -18.14 2.44
N ASP A 218 -13.37 -18.62 1.94
CA ASP A 218 -13.70 -20.05 2.01
C ASP A 218 -13.08 -20.74 0.78
N ASN A 219 -11.86 -21.22 0.94
CA ASN A 219 -11.10 -21.90 -0.12
C ASN A 219 -10.40 -23.14 0.44
N ASN A 220 -9.71 -23.88 -0.43
CA ASN A 220 -9.03 -25.14 -0.05
C ASN A 220 -8.00 -25.02 1.08
N ARG A 221 -7.63 -23.82 1.51
CA ARG A 221 -6.62 -23.60 2.53
C ARG A 221 -7.13 -22.81 3.74
N GLN A 222 -8.17 -22.00 3.59
CA GLN A 222 -8.73 -21.18 4.64
C GLN A 222 -10.24 -21.39 4.72
N PHE A 223 -10.75 -21.65 5.94
CA PHE A 223 -12.15 -21.84 6.23
C PHE A 223 -12.53 -20.95 7.40
N TYR A 224 -13.68 -20.28 7.29
CA TYR A 224 -14.24 -19.49 8.37
C TYR A 224 -15.62 -20.03 8.76
N LYS A 225 -15.80 -20.28 10.05
CA LYS A 225 -17.10 -20.63 10.60
C LYS A 225 -17.21 -20.19 12.06
N ASP A 226 -18.30 -19.52 12.40
CA ASP A 226 -18.66 -19.16 13.78
C ASP A 226 -17.53 -18.47 14.58
N GLY A 227 -16.84 -17.51 13.94
CA GLY A 227 -15.71 -16.78 14.55
C GLY A 227 -14.41 -17.56 14.62
N LEU A 228 -14.36 -18.78 14.08
CA LEU A 228 -13.14 -19.60 13.98
C LEU A 228 -12.61 -19.56 12.54
N ILE A 229 -11.35 -19.16 12.39
CA ILE A 229 -10.59 -19.31 11.15
C ILE A 229 -9.70 -20.53 11.27
N GLU A 230 -9.78 -21.43 10.32
CA GLU A 230 -8.88 -22.56 10.16
C GLU A 230 -8.04 -22.37 8.90
N VAL A 231 -6.72 -22.39 9.04
CA VAL A 231 -5.77 -22.27 7.92
C VAL A 231 -4.95 -23.55 7.83
N ARG A 232 -4.90 -24.14 6.63
CA ARG A 232 -4.14 -25.35 6.33
C ARG A 232 -3.04 -25.07 5.31
N VAL A 233 -1.90 -25.70 5.49
CA VAL A 233 -0.84 -25.67 4.46
C VAL A 233 -1.34 -26.41 3.23
N GLY A 234 -1.29 -25.75 2.08
CA GLY A 234 -1.65 -26.35 0.79
C GLY A 234 -0.71 -27.50 0.40
N ASP A 235 -1.26 -28.54 -0.17
CA ASP A 235 -0.49 -29.64 -0.74
C ASP A 235 -0.11 -29.28 -2.19
N LEU A 236 1.11 -28.84 -2.39
CA LEU A 236 1.61 -28.46 -3.72
C LEU A 236 1.73 -29.64 -4.69
N SER A 237 1.67 -30.88 -4.21
CA SER A 237 1.65 -32.05 -5.10
C SER A 237 0.34 -32.20 -5.86
N LYS A 238 -0.72 -31.56 -5.37
CA LYS A 238 -2.07 -31.54 -5.97
C LYS A 238 -2.34 -30.32 -6.86
N VAL A 239 -1.37 -29.42 -7.00
CA VAL A 239 -1.51 -28.24 -7.87
C VAL A 239 -1.24 -28.66 -9.30
N ASN A 240 -2.21 -28.42 -10.18
CA ASN A 240 -2.02 -28.60 -11.61
C ASN A 240 -1.08 -27.52 -12.15
N SER A 241 0.03 -27.94 -12.74
CA SER A 241 0.91 -27.03 -13.47
C SER A 241 0.41 -26.87 -14.92
N TYR A 242 0.85 -25.80 -15.57
CA TYR A 242 0.62 -25.58 -17.00
C TYR A 242 1.97 -25.34 -17.69
N SER A 243 1.95 -25.45 -19.04
CA SER A 243 3.14 -25.17 -19.83
C SER A 243 3.32 -23.67 -20.05
N ILE A 244 4.54 -23.20 -19.89
CA ILE A 244 4.92 -21.82 -20.23
C ILE A 244 5.56 -21.75 -21.63
N PRO A 245 5.37 -20.63 -22.38
CA PRO A 245 4.61 -19.43 -22.01
C PRO A 245 3.11 -19.66 -21.88
N TYR A 246 2.46 -18.91 -20.98
CA TYR A 246 1.02 -18.95 -20.78
C TYR A 246 0.32 -18.23 -21.94
N SER A 247 -0.70 -18.87 -22.53
CA SER A 247 -1.38 -18.36 -23.73
C SER A 247 -2.88 -18.10 -23.56
N ASN A 248 -3.42 -18.27 -22.35
CA ASN A 248 -4.84 -18.03 -22.10
C ASN A 248 -5.10 -16.53 -21.88
N GLU A 249 -6.05 -15.95 -22.58
CA GLU A 249 -6.42 -14.53 -22.52
C GLU A 249 -7.08 -14.16 -21.17
N GLU A 250 -7.66 -15.11 -20.44
CA GLU A 250 -8.37 -14.87 -19.17
C GLU A 250 -7.53 -14.10 -18.14
N TYR A 251 -6.21 -14.38 -18.07
CA TYR A 251 -5.30 -13.74 -17.10
C TYR A 251 -4.32 -12.76 -17.72
N ARG A 252 -4.51 -12.38 -18.97
CA ARG A 252 -3.60 -11.50 -19.71
C ARG A 252 -3.33 -10.18 -18.98
N SER A 253 -4.39 -9.55 -18.46
CA SER A 253 -4.26 -8.29 -17.72
C SER A 253 -3.44 -8.39 -16.43
N TYR A 254 -3.31 -9.58 -15.85
CA TYR A 254 -2.52 -9.83 -14.64
C TYR A 254 -1.03 -10.08 -14.90
N ILE A 255 -0.66 -10.34 -16.15
CA ILE A 255 0.73 -10.57 -16.55
C ILE A 255 1.32 -9.40 -17.35
N GLU A 256 0.56 -8.33 -17.56
CA GLU A 256 1.05 -7.11 -18.21
C GLU A 256 2.03 -6.36 -17.30
N PRO A 257 3.08 -5.74 -17.88
CA PRO A 257 4.01 -4.91 -17.12
C PRO A 257 3.30 -3.73 -16.44
N SER A 258 3.74 -3.39 -15.25
CA SER A 258 3.31 -2.19 -14.53
C SER A 258 4.50 -1.27 -14.22
N GLY A 259 4.22 -0.09 -13.63
CA GLY A 259 5.26 0.88 -13.26
C GLY A 259 6.31 0.33 -12.31
N LEU A 260 5.93 -0.60 -11.42
CA LEU A 260 6.84 -1.21 -10.43
C LEU A 260 7.20 -2.67 -10.75
N ILE A 261 6.42 -3.35 -11.57
CA ILE A 261 6.67 -4.73 -12.01
C ILE A 261 6.96 -4.69 -13.51
N GLN A 262 8.21 -4.44 -13.86
CA GLN A 262 8.63 -4.23 -15.25
C GLN A 262 8.93 -5.56 -15.96
N SER A 263 7.98 -6.49 -15.97
CA SER A 263 8.12 -7.82 -16.57
C SER A 263 8.47 -7.79 -18.07
N GLY A 264 8.15 -6.70 -18.78
CA GLY A 264 8.52 -6.51 -20.19
C GLY A 264 9.94 -5.95 -20.42
N ASN A 265 10.69 -5.63 -19.37
CA ASN A 265 12.03 -5.09 -19.53
C ASN A 265 13.03 -6.18 -19.98
N PRO A 266 13.88 -5.90 -21.00
CA PRO A 266 14.86 -6.88 -21.51
C PRO A 266 15.76 -7.51 -20.45
N LYS A 267 16.27 -6.71 -19.48
CA LYS A 267 17.08 -7.22 -18.38
C LYS A 267 16.31 -8.23 -17.50
N MET A 268 15.02 -7.95 -17.25
CA MET A 268 14.18 -8.83 -16.45
C MET A 268 13.89 -10.15 -17.18
N ILE A 269 13.53 -10.05 -18.46
CA ILE A 269 13.28 -11.22 -19.32
C ILE A 269 14.54 -12.10 -19.43
N GLU A 270 15.71 -11.49 -19.64
CA GLU A 270 16.98 -12.19 -19.71
C GLU A 270 17.29 -12.92 -18.39
N LYS A 271 17.14 -12.24 -17.26
CA LYS A 271 17.37 -12.84 -15.94
C LYS A 271 16.38 -13.97 -15.65
N ALA A 272 15.10 -13.82 -15.96
CA ALA A 272 14.13 -14.89 -15.80
C ALA A 272 14.49 -16.12 -16.64
N LYS A 273 14.88 -15.93 -17.92
CA LYS A 273 15.32 -17.03 -18.79
C LYS A 273 16.57 -17.73 -18.27
N GLU A 274 17.54 -16.99 -17.75
CA GLU A 274 18.73 -17.53 -17.10
C GLU A 274 18.36 -18.44 -15.92
N ILE A 275 17.46 -17.97 -15.03
CA ILE A 275 17.07 -18.71 -13.83
C ILE A 275 16.29 -19.99 -14.17
N VAL A 276 15.35 -19.92 -15.11
CA VAL A 276 14.51 -21.09 -15.44
C VAL A 276 15.22 -22.13 -16.30
N GLU A 277 16.27 -21.76 -17.04
CA GLU A 277 17.09 -22.68 -17.85
C GLU A 277 16.27 -23.54 -18.82
N GLY A 278 15.28 -22.94 -19.48
CA GLY A 278 14.40 -23.65 -20.44
C GLY A 278 13.32 -24.53 -19.82
N GLU A 279 13.14 -24.50 -18.49
CA GLU A 279 12.02 -25.18 -17.84
C GLU A 279 10.68 -24.68 -18.39
N ARG A 280 9.78 -25.61 -18.70
CA ARG A 280 8.46 -25.31 -19.27
C ARG A 280 7.30 -25.60 -18.32
N ASP A 281 7.54 -26.32 -17.26
CA ASP A 281 6.54 -26.54 -16.21
C ASP A 281 6.46 -25.30 -15.32
N SER A 282 5.29 -24.66 -15.26
CA SER A 282 5.06 -23.40 -14.54
C SER A 282 5.41 -23.49 -13.06
N LEU A 283 5.07 -24.59 -12.38
CA LEU A 283 5.33 -24.77 -10.97
C LEU A 283 6.82 -24.93 -10.68
N LYS A 284 7.53 -25.67 -11.54
CA LYS A 284 8.98 -25.83 -11.42
C LYS A 284 9.73 -24.54 -11.73
N ALA A 285 9.30 -23.81 -12.77
CA ALA A 285 9.84 -22.49 -13.08
C ALA A 285 9.66 -21.50 -11.92
N ALA A 286 8.45 -21.42 -11.36
CA ALA A 286 8.16 -20.58 -10.21
C ALA A 286 9.02 -20.95 -8.98
N ARG A 287 9.27 -22.23 -8.73
CA ARG A 287 10.18 -22.67 -7.66
C ARG A 287 11.61 -22.24 -7.90
N LYS A 288 12.14 -22.37 -9.13
CA LYS A 288 13.47 -21.89 -9.47
C LYS A 288 13.61 -20.39 -9.23
N ILE A 289 12.63 -19.60 -9.67
CA ILE A 289 12.62 -18.15 -9.45
C ILE A 289 12.55 -17.83 -7.95
N ASN A 290 11.65 -18.46 -7.20
CA ASN A 290 11.54 -18.28 -5.76
C ASN A 290 12.84 -18.58 -5.02
N ASP A 291 13.48 -19.70 -5.33
CA ASP A 291 14.73 -20.11 -4.71
C ASP A 291 15.87 -19.14 -5.06
N TRP A 292 15.89 -18.65 -6.30
CA TRP A 292 16.87 -17.67 -6.72
C TRP A 292 16.69 -16.33 -5.99
N VAL A 293 15.47 -15.79 -5.95
CA VAL A 293 15.13 -14.55 -5.22
C VAL A 293 15.52 -14.69 -3.75
N TYR A 294 15.11 -15.80 -3.11
CA TYR A 294 15.41 -16.06 -1.70
C TYR A 294 16.90 -16.07 -1.37
N ARG A 295 17.73 -16.64 -2.26
CA ARG A 295 19.18 -16.81 -2.05
C ARG A 295 20.00 -15.61 -2.46
N ASN A 296 19.51 -14.80 -3.40
CA ASN A 296 20.28 -13.73 -4.02
C ASN A 296 19.90 -12.32 -3.52
N LEU A 297 18.90 -12.19 -2.66
CA LEU A 297 18.58 -10.92 -2.01
C LEU A 297 19.07 -10.92 -0.55
N GLU A 298 19.79 -9.86 -0.19
CA GLU A 298 20.08 -9.53 1.21
C GLU A 298 18.78 -9.14 1.92
N LYS A 299 18.48 -9.82 3.02
CA LYS A 299 17.28 -9.56 3.82
C LYS A 299 17.53 -8.40 4.77
N ALA A 300 16.98 -7.24 4.43
CA ALA A 300 17.09 -6.03 5.23
C ALA A 300 15.74 -5.31 5.27
N PRO A 301 15.30 -4.84 6.44
CA PRO A 301 14.13 -3.99 6.52
C PRO A 301 14.32 -2.74 5.66
N THR A 302 13.36 -2.49 4.78
CA THR A 302 13.33 -1.29 3.92
C THR A 302 11.96 -0.66 3.98
N VAL A 303 11.90 0.66 3.88
CA VAL A 303 10.66 1.39 3.63
C VAL A 303 10.81 1.98 2.23
N SER A 304 10.20 1.32 1.24
CA SER A 304 10.32 1.72 -0.15
C SER A 304 9.00 1.53 -0.91
N LEU A 305 8.93 2.09 -2.10
CA LEU A 305 8.03 1.64 -3.15
C LEU A 305 8.86 0.70 -4.06
N PRO A 306 8.74 -0.62 -3.88
CA PRO A 306 9.63 -1.55 -4.52
C PRO A 306 9.45 -1.56 -6.03
N ASN A 307 10.55 -1.35 -6.76
CA ASN A 307 10.63 -1.38 -8.20
C ASN A 307 11.47 -2.60 -8.60
N ALA A 308 10.93 -3.47 -9.42
CA ALA A 308 11.56 -4.76 -9.72
C ALA A 308 12.97 -4.62 -10.32
N LEU A 309 13.21 -3.63 -11.16
CA LEU A 309 14.54 -3.39 -11.74
C LEU A 309 15.54 -2.90 -10.69
N ASP A 310 15.11 -1.98 -9.80
CA ASP A 310 15.97 -1.50 -8.71
C ASP A 310 16.34 -2.66 -7.77
N VAL A 311 15.37 -3.52 -7.45
CA VAL A 311 15.61 -4.70 -6.61
C VAL A 311 16.55 -5.68 -7.29
N LEU A 312 16.42 -5.89 -8.60
CA LEU A 312 17.32 -6.73 -9.38
C LEU A 312 18.78 -6.20 -9.34
N GLU A 313 18.97 -4.89 -9.32
CA GLU A 313 20.28 -4.25 -9.27
C GLU A 313 20.85 -4.21 -7.85
N THR A 314 20.06 -3.76 -6.87
CA THR A 314 20.53 -3.56 -5.48
C THR A 314 20.66 -4.85 -4.70
N ARG A 315 19.89 -5.89 -5.06
CA ARG A 315 19.86 -7.21 -4.40
C ARG A 315 19.60 -7.14 -2.89
N LYS A 316 18.80 -6.18 -2.47
CA LYS A 316 18.52 -5.92 -1.06
C LYS A 316 17.07 -5.54 -0.85
N GLY A 317 16.46 -6.01 0.24
CA GLY A 317 15.10 -5.64 0.61
C GLY A 317 14.44 -6.59 1.60
N ASP A 318 13.19 -6.28 1.92
CA ASP A 318 12.33 -7.09 2.77
C ASP A 318 11.26 -7.86 1.97
N CYS A 319 10.10 -8.11 2.57
CA CYS A 319 9.04 -8.89 1.92
C CYS A 319 8.50 -8.24 0.64
N ASN A 320 8.47 -6.90 0.58
CA ASN A 320 7.96 -6.19 -0.59
C ASN A 320 8.88 -6.34 -1.80
N GLU A 321 10.18 -6.12 -1.60
CA GLU A 321 11.18 -6.26 -2.66
C GLU A 321 11.26 -7.69 -3.17
N HIS A 322 11.24 -8.69 -2.26
CA HIS A 322 11.22 -10.10 -2.66
C HIS A 322 9.97 -10.43 -3.49
N ALA A 323 8.79 -9.98 -3.05
CA ALA A 323 7.54 -10.23 -3.76
C ALA A 323 7.51 -9.57 -5.14
N THR A 324 7.96 -8.30 -5.22
CA THR A 324 7.97 -7.52 -6.48
C THR A 324 8.93 -8.11 -7.49
N LEU A 325 10.15 -8.50 -7.07
CA LEU A 325 11.10 -9.14 -7.98
C LEU A 325 10.65 -10.52 -8.42
N PHE A 326 10.03 -11.30 -7.52
CA PHE A 326 9.45 -12.60 -7.86
C PHE A 326 8.33 -12.48 -8.89
N ALA A 327 7.47 -11.46 -8.76
CA ALA A 327 6.35 -11.23 -9.67
C ALA A 327 6.79 -10.77 -11.06
N ALA A 328 7.87 -10.00 -11.15
CA ALA A 328 8.42 -9.49 -12.40
C ALA A 328 9.15 -10.57 -13.22
#